data_882d6a65e86cffcd9c4b37d60350ad84
#
_entry.id   882d6a65e86cffcd9c4b37d60350ad84
#
_cell.length_a   1.000
_cell.length_b   1.000
_cell.length_c   1.000
_cell.angle_alpha   90.00
_cell.angle_beta   90.00
_cell.angle_gamma   90.00
#
_symmetry.space_group_name_H-M   'P 1'
#
loop_
_entity.id
_entity.type
_entity.pdbx_description
1 polymer ?
#
loop_
_entity_poly.entity_id
_entity_poly.type
_entity_poly.pdbx_seq_one_letter_code
_entity_poly.pdbx_strand_id
1 'polypeptide(L)'
;MADFTFAHREEGFDEHIEKSIRGYSHLLNDVINYSRYFVEDDTNVVDIGCSTGKLTQALLEENEDHCTKATYVGVEIAEGFYNDLDGRHEHISSTYPWADVNFIKDDIRNYTFQNCCLITSIFTLQFMPPRHRQEVLQKIYEGLNHGGAYIFAEKTICEDARLQDMMTFNYYDYKQKHFSTDDILEKEKTLRSMMKPNTWKELFNLVETAGGFDHIQPFWQNHMFIGILAIKHGT
;
A
#
# COMPACT_ATOMS: atom_id res chain seq x y z
N MET A 1 12.90 -1.75 20.38
CA MET A 1 11.83 -1.84 19.38
C MET A 1 11.85 -3.29 18.90
N ALA A 2 10.72 -3.98 18.88
CA ALA A 2 10.69 -5.31 18.27
C ALA A 2 11.02 -5.13 16.79
N ASP A 3 12.07 -5.79 16.35
CA ASP A 3 12.52 -5.78 14.96
C ASP A 3 11.45 -6.49 14.12
N PHE A 4 10.57 -5.71 13.49
CA PHE A 4 9.49 -6.24 12.68
C PHE A 4 9.99 -6.41 11.26
N THR A 5 10.73 -7.47 11.04
CA THR A 5 11.19 -7.84 9.73
C THR A 5 10.16 -8.74 9.04
N PHE A 6 9.27 -8.15 8.24
CA PHE A 6 8.43 -8.90 7.30
C PHE A 6 9.27 -9.72 6.31
N ALA A 7 10.52 -9.34 6.10
CA ALA A 7 11.40 -9.93 5.09
C ALA A 7 12.07 -11.26 5.52
N HIS A 8 12.12 -11.60 6.81
CA HIS A 8 12.75 -12.86 7.26
C HIS A 8 11.73 -14.02 7.25
N ARG A 9 11.47 -14.56 6.06
CA ARG A 9 10.64 -15.75 5.87
C ARG A 9 11.30 -16.66 4.84
N GLU A 10 11.22 -17.97 5.09
CA GLU A 10 11.74 -19.00 4.17
C GLU A 10 11.11 -18.88 2.76
N GLU A 11 9.82 -18.49 2.67
CA GLU A 11 9.06 -18.37 1.43
C GLU A 11 9.12 -16.98 0.77
N GLY A 12 9.80 -16.01 1.40
CA GLY A 12 9.77 -14.62 0.95
C GLY A 12 8.46 -13.87 1.27
N PHE A 13 8.52 -12.53 1.21
CA PHE A 13 7.38 -11.69 1.58
C PHE A 13 6.22 -11.77 0.57
N ASP A 14 6.53 -11.70 -0.72
CA ASP A 14 5.51 -11.63 -1.78
C ASP A 14 4.66 -12.89 -1.84
N GLU A 15 5.29 -14.07 -1.72
CA GLU A 15 4.57 -15.34 -1.69
C GLU A 15 3.74 -15.49 -0.41
N HIS A 16 4.28 -15.04 0.74
CA HIS A 16 3.57 -15.10 2.00
C HIS A 16 2.31 -14.22 2.02
N ILE A 17 2.37 -12.99 1.51
CA ILE A 17 1.22 -12.07 1.54
C ILE A 17 0.10 -12.57 0.62
N GLU A 18 0.41 -13.18 -0.51
CA GLU A 18 -0.56 -13.81 -1.40
C GLU A 18 -1.33 -14.95 -0.71
N LYS A 19 -0.63 -15.79 0.06
CA LYS A 19 -1.23 -16.86 0.87
C LYS A 19 -1.99 -16.32 2.09
N SER A 20 -1.65 -15.13 2.56
CA SER A 20 -2.26 -14.50 3.74
C SER A 20 -3.52 -13.71 3.44
N ILE A 21 -3.63 -13.06 2.28
CA ILE A 21 -4.76 -12.19 1.93
C ILE A 21 -5.43 -12.70 0.65
N ARG A 22 -6.63 -13.23 0.80
CA ARG A 22 -7.40 -13.75 -0.33
C ARG A 22 -7.66 -12.66 -1.36
N GLY A 23 -7.21 -12.91 -2.61
CA GLY A 23 -7.37 -11.97 -3.72
C GLY A 23 -6.38 -10.81 -3.71
N TYR A 24 -5.25 -10.95 -3.02
CA TYR A 24 -4.18 -9.93 -3.01
C TYR A 24 -3.68 -9.61 -4.43
N SER A 25 -3.43 -10.63 -5.25
CA SER A 25 -3.03 -10.44 -6.65
C SER A 25 -4.09 -9.70 -7.48
N HIS A 26 -5.39 -9.94 -7.23
CA HIS A 26 -6.45 -9.18 -7.89
C HIS A 26 -6.44 -7.71 -7.47
N LEU A 27 -6.26 -7.43 -6.16
CA LEU A 27 -6.09 -6.05 -5.67
C LEU A 27 -4.93 -5.34 -6.38
N LEU A 28 -3.75 -5.96 -6.44
CA LEU A 28 -2.60 -5.36 -7.09
C LEU A 28 -2.84 -5.13 -8.59
N ASN A 29 -3.43 -6.10 -9.29
CA ASN A 29 -3.76 -5.97 -10.70
C ASN A 29 -4.75 -4.82 -10.95
N ASP A 30 -5.74 -4.63 -10.07
CA ASP A 30 -6.65 -3.49 -10.16
C ASP A 30 -5.90 -2.16 -9.98
N VAL A 31 -5.01 -2.07 -8.97
CA VAL A 31 -4.18 -0.87 -8.73
C VAL A 31 -3.30 -0.56 -9.94
N ILE A 32 -2.63 -1.57 -10.50
CA ILE A 32 -1.79 -1.45 -11.68
C ILE A 32 -2.62 -0.98 -12.88
N ASN A 33 -3.77 -1.60 -13.13
CA ASN A 33 -4.66 -1.20 -14.24
C ASN A 33 -5.19 0.23 -14.08
N TYR A 34 -5.54 0.66 -12.86
CA TYR A 34 -5.98 2.03 -12.60
C TYR A 34 -4.87 3.06 -12.82
N SER A 35 -3.60 2.69 -12.65
CA SER A 35 -2.48 3.61 -12.82
C SER A 35 -2.46 4.30 -14.20
N ARG A 36 -2.91 3.60 -15.25
CA ARG A 36 -3.00 4.12 -16.64
C ARG A 36 -3.81 5.40 -16.78
N TYR A 37 -4.73 5.65 -15.84
CA TYR A 37 -5.60 6.83 -15.89
C TYR A 37 -4.98 8.05 -15.24
N PHE A 38 -3.86 7.88 -14.53
CA PHE A 38 -3.26 8.91 -13.70
C PHE A 38 -1.80 9.20 -14.01
N VAL A 39 -1.04 8.19 -14.47
CA VAL A 39 0.40 8.36 -14.72
C VAL A 39 0.63 9.23 -15.93
N GLU A 40 1.41 10.30 -15.75
CA GLU A 40 1.70 11.32 -16.75
C GLU A 40 3.20 11.63 -16.78
N ASP A 41 3.71 12.02 -17.94
CA ASP A 41 5.09 12.47 -18.12
C ASP A 41 5.42 13.67 -17.21
N ASP A 42 6.68 13.76 -16.79
CA ASP A 42 7.23 14.83 -15.97
C ASP A 42 6.54 14.95 -14.58
N THR A 43 5.97 13.84 -14.06
CA THR A 43 5.34 13.76 -12.73
C THR A 43 5.93 12.63 -11.89
N ASN A 44 5.51 12.57 -10.62
CA ASN A 44 5.96 11.54 -9.67
C ASN A 44 4.84 10.50 -9.39
N VAL A 45 5.22 9.23 -9.42
CA VAL A 45 4.45 8.09 -8.91
C VAL A 45 5.10 7.64 -7.61
N VAL A 46 4.39 7.67 -6.49
CA VAL A 46 4.96 7.36 -5.17
C VAL A 46 4.26 6.15 -4.54
N ASP A 47 5.05 5.12 -4.20
CA ASP A 47 4.58 3.90 -3.53
C ASP A 47 5.02 3.90 -2.06
N ILE A 48 4.06 4.11 -1.14
CA ILE A 48 4.29 4.22 0.30
C ILE A 48 4.29 2.83 0.95
N GLY A 49 5.40 2.47 1.61
CA GLY A 49 5.59 1.14 2.17
C GLY A 49 5.76 0.11 1.06
N CYS A 50 6.66 0.40 0.13
CA CYS A 50 6.85 -0.37 -1.10
C CYS A 50 7.39 -1.79 -0.90
N SER A 51 7.79 -2.17 0.32
CA SER A 51 8.34 -3.49 0.71
C SER A 51 9.46 -3.96 -0.23
N THR A 52 9.21 -4.96 -1.07
CA THR A 52 10.17 -5.50 -2.05
C THR A 52 10.27 -4.66 -3.34
N GLY A 53 9.52 -3.56 -3.45
CA GLY A 53 9.46 -2.72 -4.65
C GLY A 53 8.67 -3.33 -5.83
N LYS A 54 7.97 -4.47 -5.60
CA LYS A 54 7.24 -5.20 -6.65
C LYS A 54 6.15 -4.35 -7.30
N LEU A 55 5.34 -3.64 -6.49
CA LEU A 55 4.30 -2.77 -7.03
C LEU A 55 4.90 -1.58 -7.78
N THR A 56 5.94 -0.95 -7.24
CA THR A 56 6.64 0.16 -7.90
C THR A 56 7.14 -0.24 -9.30
N GLN A 57 7.75 -1.43 -9.43
CA GLN A 57 8.18 -1.96 -10.73
C GLN A 57 7.00 -2.23 -11.65
N ALA A 58 5.93 -2.87 -11.16
CA ALA A 58 4.76 -3.20 -11.97
C ALA A 58 4.02 -1.95 -12.47
N LEU A 59 4.01 -0.85 -11.68
CA LEU A 59 3.49 0.44 -12.12
C LEU A 59 4.31 1.04 -13.27
N LEU A 60 5.64 0.92 -13.22
CA LEU A 60 6.50 1.30 -14.34
C LEU A 60 6.19 0.49 -15.60
N GLU A 61 6.19 -0.85 -15.47
CA GLU A 61 5.96 -1.79 -16.58
C GLU A 61 4.61 -1.57 -17.27
N GLU A 62 3.57 -1.26 -16.49
CA GLU A 62 2.22 -1.01 -17.01
C GLU A 62 2.13 0.27 -17.82
N ASN A 63 2.94 1.27 -17.49
CA ASN A 63 2.84 2.61 -18.07
C ASN A 63 3.95 2.91 -19.10
N GLU A 64 4.89 2.00 -19.34
CA GLU A 64 6.07 2.23 -20.20
C GLU A 64 5.73 2.60 -21.65
N ASP A 65 4.61 2.09 -22.19
CA ASP A 65 4.21 2.33 -23.57
C ASP A 65 3.72 3.76 -23.84
N HIS A 66 3.25 4.48 -22.82
CA HIS A 66 2.63 5.79 -22.97
C HIS A 66 3.24 6.90 -22.09
N CYS A 67 4.04 6.52 -21.10
CA CYS A 67 4.68 7.46 -20.19
C CYS A 67 6.12 7.02 -19.89
N THR A 68 7.09 7.75 -20.45
CA THR A 68 8.53 7.40 -20.34
C THR A 68 9.33 8.37 -19.48
N LYS A 69 8.69 9.42 -18.94
CA LYS A 69 9.35 10.48 -18.17
C LYS A 69 8.79 10.66 -16.76
N ALA A 70 7.93 9.75 -16.29
CA ALA A 70 7.53 9.75 -14.90
C ALA A 70 8.67 9.25 -14.03
N THR A 71 8.81 9.83 -12.83
CA THR A 71 9.71 9.35 -11.78
C THR A 71 8.93 8.44 -10.84
N TYR A 72 9.41 7.20 -10.66
CA TYR A 72 8.80 6.22 -9.75
C TYR A 72 9.60 6.18 -8.44
N VAL A 73 8.91 6.39 -7.31
CA VAL A 73 9.55 6.46 -5.99
C VAL A 73 8.89 5.46 -5.05
N GLY A 74 9.64 4.48 -4.59
CA GLY A 74 9.24 3.60 -3.49
C GLY A 74 9.82 4.11 -2.16
N VAL A 75 8.99 4.25 -1.11
CA VAL A 75 9.46 4.66 0.22
C VAL A 75 9.20 3.52 1.21
N GLU A 76 10.27 3.06 1.90
CA GLU A 76 10.19 1.93 2.84
C GLU A 76 11.04 2.19 4.08
N ILE A 77 10.43 2.00 5.27
CA ILE A 77 11.10 2.18 6.57
C ILE A 77 11.70 0.87 7.12
N ALA A 78 11.18 -0.28 6.71
CA ALA A 78 11.58 -1.57 7.27
C ALA A 78 12.89 -2.05 6.65
N GLU A 79 13.96 -2.05 7.45
CA GLU A 79 15.32 -2.43 7.03
C GLU A 79 15.40 -3.84 6.41
N GLY A 80 14.49 -4.74 6.82
CA GLY A 80 14.42 -6.10 6.29
C GLY A 80 14.17 -6.19 4.78
N PHE A 81 13.67 -5.15 4.13
CA PHE A 81 13.45 -5.08 2.68
C PHE A 81 14.59 -4.41 1.90
N TYR A 82 15.57 -3.83 2.58
CA TYR A 82 16.56 -2.99 1.90
C TYR A 82 17.40 -3.75 0.86
N ASN A 83 17.73 -5.01 1.11
CA ASN A 83 18.45 -5.84 0.14
C ASN A 83 17.57 -6.18 -1.07
N ASP A 84 16.27 -6.43 -0.86
CA ASP A 84 15.32 -6.67 -1.97
C ASP A 84 15.19 -5.43 -2.84
N LEU A 85 15.12 -4.25 -2.21
CA LEU A 85 15.04 -2.96 -2.92
C LEU A 85 16.31 -2.65 -3.72
N ASP A 86 17.49 -2.94 -3.18
CA ASP A 86 18.76 -2.77 -3.91
C ASP A 86 18.79 -3.69 -5.14
N GLY A 87 18.46 -4.98 -4.97
CA GLY A 87 18.38 -5.91 -6.10
C GLY A 87 17.29 -5.52 -7.12
N ARG A 88 16.16 -5.01 -6.67
CA ARG A 88 15.08 -4.50 -7.54
C ARG A 88 15.54 -3.29 -8.35
N HIS A 89 16.20 -2.35 -7.71
CA HIS A 89 16.77 -1.17 -8.38
C HIS A 89 17.79 -1.55 -9.45
N GLU A 90 18.70 -2.48 -9.16
CA GLU A 90 19.68 -2.99 -10.12
C GLU A 90 18.99 -3.66 -11.32
N HIS A 91 17.96 -4.49 -11.05
CA HIS A 91 17.17 -5.14 -12.09
C HIS A 91 16.47 -4.13 -13.00
N ILE A 92 15.75 -3.16 -12.42
CA ILE A 92 15.04 -2.11 -13.18
C ILE A 92 16.04 -1.29 -14.00
N SER A 93 17.13 -0.84 -13.41
CA SER A 93 18.15 -0.03 -14.10
C SER A 93 18.78 -0.75 -15.30
N SER A 94 18.91 -2.08 -15.21
CA SER A 94 19.45 -2.90 -16.32
C SER A 94 18.42 -3.17 -17.42
N THR A 95 17.14 -3.33 -17.04
CA THR A 95 16.05 -3.69 -17.97
C THR A 95 15.45 -2.45 -18.63
N TYR A 96 15.30 -1.38 -17.86
CA TYR A 96 14.67 -0.11 -18.27
C TYR A 96 15.64 1.07 -18.04
N PRO A 97 16.76 1.17 -18.81
CA PRO A 97 17.81 2.17 -18.57
C PRO A 97 17.36 3.62 -18.79
N TRP A 98 16.18 3.83 -19.34
CA TRP A 98 15.53 5.14 -19.53
C TRP A 98 14.68 5.55 -18.33
N ALA A 99 14.31 4.62 -17.46
CA ALA A 99 13.38 4.87 -16.37
C ALA A 99 14.06 5.55 -15.18
N ASP A 100 13.40 6.53 -14.59
CA ASP A 100 13.83 7.14 -13.33
C ASP A 100 13.08 6.46 -12.16
N VAL A 101 13.79 5.55 -11.47
CA VAL A 101 13.25 4.80 -10.33
C VAL A 101 14.14 4.96 -9.12
N ASN A 102 13.56 5.32 -7.99
CA ASN A 102 14.28 5.57 -6.74
C ASN A 102 13.63 4.84 -5.55
N PHE A 103 14.41 4.15 -4.74
CA PHE A 103 13.96 3.56 -3.48
C PHE A 103 14.55 4.32 -2.29
N ILE A 104 13.67 4.98 -1.52
CA ILE A 104 14.02 5.79 -0.36
C ILE A 104 13.82 4.97 0.91
N LYS A 105 14.92 4.72 1.62
CA LYS A 105 14.97 3.93 2.85
C LYS A 105 14.76 4.87 4.05
N ASP A 106 13.52 5.34 4.27
CA ASP A 106 13.18 6.31 5.31
C ASP A 106 11.70 6.20 5.71
N ASP A 107 11.36 6.90 6.78
CA ASP A 107 9.98 7.06 7.24
C ASP A 107 9.22 8.03 6.33
N ILE A 108 8.05 7.61 5.86
CA ILE A 108 7.19 8.42 4.99
C ILE A 108 6.83 9.78 5.60
N ARG A 109 6.86 9.92 6.92
CA ARG A 109 6.62 11.21 7.62
C ARG A 109 7.68 12.26 7.28
N ASN A 110 8.89 11.83 6.89
CA ASN A 110 9.99 12.68 6.47
C ASN A 110 9.94 13.01 4.98
N TYR A 111 9.16 12.26 4.21
CA TYR A 111 9.04 12.44 2.77
C TYR A 111 8.20 13.68 2.42
N THR A 112 8.61 14.39 1.38
CA THR A 112 7.88 15.54 0.84
C THR A 112 7.29 15.16 -0.51
N PHE A 113 5.97 15.06 -0.56
CA PHE A 113 5.26 14.81 -1.82
C PHE A 113 5.20 16.09 -2.65
N GLN A 114 5.55 16.00 -3.92
CA GLN A 114 5.50 17.11 -4.86
C GLN A 114 5.20 16.60 -6.26
N ASN A 115 4.37 17.31 -6.99
CA ASN A 115 4.07 17.01 -8.39
C ASN A 115 3.70 15.52 -8.62
N CYS A 116 2.90 14.94 -7.70
CA CYS A 116 2.51 13.54 -7.80
C CYS A 116 1.22 13.39 -8.64
N CYS A 117 1.26 12.54 -9.65
CA CYS A 117 0.07 12.13 -10.40
C CYS A 117 -0.63 10.92 -9.75
N LEU A 118 0.17 10.03 -9.12
CA LEU A 118 -0.33 8.84 -8.44
C LEU A 118 0.46 8.60 -7.16
N ILE A 119 -0.26 8.33 -6.07
CA ILE A 119 0.32 7.83 -4.82
C ILE A 119 -0.38 6.53 -4.45
N THR A 120 0.40 5.48 -4.13
CA THR A 120 -0.13 4.20 -3.66
C THR A 120 0.29 3.91 -2.22
N SER A 121 -0.53 3.14 -1.48
CA SER A 121 -0.22 2.67 -0.14
C SER A 121 -1.00 1.38 0.16
N ILE A 122 -0.33 0.24 0.03
CA ILE A 122 -0.99 -1.06 0.17
C ILE A 122 -0.66 -1.69 1.52
N PHE A 123 -1.65 -1.69 2.43
CA PHE A 123 -1.56 -2.23 3.79
C PHE A 123 -0.45 -1.59 4.65
N THR A 124 -0.25 -0.28 4.51
CA THR A 124 0.84 0.45 5.16
C THR A 124 0.37 1.36 6.30
N LEU A 125 -0.67 2.18 6.10
CA LEU A 125 -1.14 3.15 7.12
C LEU A 125 -1.60 2.48 8.41
N GLN A 126 -2.09 1.25 8.33
CA GLN A 126 -2.52 0.48 9.51
C GLN A 126 -1.40 0.25 10.54
N PHE A 127 -0.13 0.32 10.12
CA PHE A 127 1.05 0.22 10.99
C PHE A 127 1.49 1.57 11.54
N MET A 128 1.05 2.66 10.94
CA MET A 128 1.36 3.99 11.43
C MET A 128 0.53 4.33 12.68
N PRO A 129 1.13 4.93 13.72
CA PRO A 129 0.36 5.40 14.87
C PRO A 129 -0.77 6.35 14.44
N PRO A 130 -2.01 6.18 14.95
CA PRO A 130 -3.17 6.95 14.51
C PRO A 130 -2.97 8.48 14.54
N ARG A 131 -2.22 8.99 15.52
CA ARG A 131 -1.92 10.43 15.68
C ARG A 131 -1.16 11.05 14.50
N HIS A 132 -0.50 10.24 13.65
CA HIS A 132 0.28 10.74 12.51
C HIS A 132 -0.45 10.57 11.16
N ARG A 133 -1.53 9.79 11.10
CA ARG A 133 -2.22 9.46 9.84
C ARG A 133 -2.82 10.69 9.18
N GLN A 134 -3.42 11.58 9.98
CA GLN A 134 -4.03 12.81 9.48
C GLN A 134 -3.00 13.70 8.79
N GLU A 135 -1.86 13.93 9.42
CA GLU A 135 -0.77 14.72 8.85
C GLU A 135 -0.24 14.13 7.55
N VAL A 136 -0.03 12.81 7.50
CA VAL A 136 0.46 12.13 6.30
C VAL A 136 -0.56 12.19 5.18
N LEU A 137 -1.84 11.95 5.45
CA LEU A 137 -2.91 12.07 4.44
C LEU A 137 -3.04 13.50 3.91
N GLN A 138 -2.85 14.51 4.75
CA GLN A 138 -2.83 15.90 4.32
C GLN A 138 -1.65 16.16 3.38
N LYS A 139 -0.44 15.69 3.72
CA LYS A 139 0.74 15.80 2.84
C LYS A 139 0.53 15.09 1.50
N ILE A 140 -0.11 13.89 1.51
CA ILE A 140 -0.48 13.15 0.29
C ILE A 140 -1.39 14.01 -0.59
N TYR A 141 -2.47 14.55 0.00
CA TYR A 141 -3.41 15.41 -0.74
C TYR A 141 -2.74 16.66 -1.30
N GLU A 142 -1.93 17.36 -0.48
CA GLU A 142 -1.21 18.56 -0.91
C GLU A 142 -0.22 18.28 -2.05
N GLY A 143 0.48 17.15 -2.00
CA GLY A 143 1.48 16.76 -2.99
C GLY A 143 0.92 16.22 -4.30
N LEU A 144 -0.34 15.78 -4.32
CA LEU A 144 -1.02 15.36 -5.54
C LEU A 144 -1.34 16.54 -6.46
N ASN A 145 -1.15 16.35 -7.75
CA ASN A 145 -1.65 17.24 -8.79
C ASN A 145 -3.18 17.20 -8.85
N HIS A 146 -3.80 18.21 -9.43
CA HIS A 146 -5.23 18.18 -9.77
C HIS A 146 -5.48 17.06 -10.78
N GLY A 147 -6.48 16.22 -10.52
CA GLY A 147 -6.74 15.01 -11.28
C GLY A 147 -5.92 13.80 -10.86
N GLY A 148 -4.92 13.99 -10.00
CA GLY A 148 -4.12 12.90 -9.45
C GLY A 148 -4.88 12.05 -8.42
N ALA A 149 -4.39 10.83 -8.18
CA ALA A 149 -5.08 9.86 -7.34
C ALA A 149 -4.21 9.34 -6.19
N TYR A 150 -4.88 9.04 -5.09
CA TYR A 150 -4.38 8.21 -4.01
C TYR A 150 -5.12 6.87 -4.02
N ILE A 151 -4.40 5.78 -4.32
CA ILE A 151 -4.93 4.41 -4.33
C ILE A 151 -4.33 3.66 -3.15
N PHE A 152 -5.19 3.18 -2.26
CA PHE A 152 -4.70 2.52 -1.06
C PHE A 152 -5.57 1.34 -0.65
N ALA A 153 -4.98 0.44 0.13
CA ALA A 153 -5.71 -0.66 0.73
C ALA A 153 -5.33 -0.82 2.20
N GLU A 154 -6.34 -1.11 3.04
CA GLU A 154 -6.17 -1.24 4.49
C GLU A 154 -6.99 -2.41 5.05
N LYS A 155 -6.49 -3.00 6.15
CA LYS A 155 -7.31 -3.86 7.00
C LYS A 155 -8.22 -2.97 7.85
N THR A 156 -9.51 -3.30 7.89
CA THR A 156 -10.50 -2.62 8.75
C THR A 156 -10.97 -3.54 9.87
N ILE A 157 -11.68 -2.97 10.84
CA ILE A 157 -12.42 -3.71 11.85
C ILE A 157 -13.91 -3.35 11.77
N CYS A 158 -14.77 -4.29 12.16
CA CYS A 158 -16.21 -4.05 12.25
C CYS A 158 -16.55 -3.32 13.56
N GLU A 159 -17.59 -2.48 13.51
CA GLU A 159 -18.16 -1.86 14.72
C GLU A 159 -18.92 -2.87 15.57
N ASP A 160 -19.53 -3.87 14.94
CA ASP A 160 -20.26 -4.95 15.60
C ASP A 160 -19.36 -6.17 15.81
N ALA A 161 -19.29 -6.65 17.06
CA ALA A 161 -18.43 -7.75 17.46
C ALA A 161 -18.76 -9.07 16.75
N ARG A 162 -20.05 -9.35 16.51
CA ARG A 162 -20.49 -10.57 15.84
C ARG A 162 -20.08 -10.59 14.37
N LEU A 163 -20.20 -9.44 13.70
CA LEU A 163 -19.71 -9.30 12.32
C LEU A 163 -18.19 -9.43 12.27
N GLN A 164 -17.49 -8.87 13.25
CA GLN A 164 -16.02 -9.00 13.35
C GLN A 164 -15.63 -10.48 13.49
N ASP A 165 -16.27 -11.24 14.36
CA ASP A 165 -15.99 -12.66 14.55
C ASP A 165 -16.25 -13.48 13.28
N MET A 166 -17.39 -13.23 12.60
CA MET A 166 -17.71 -13.92 11.34
C MET A 166 -16.65 -13.68 10.27
N MET A 167 -16.20 -12.43 10.11
CA MET A 167 -15.15 -12.10 9.15
C MET A 167 -13.79 -12.69 9.55
N THR A 168 -13.47 -12.69 10.84
CA THR A 168 -12.22 -13.22 11.37
C THR A 168 -12.13 -14.73 11.15
N PHE A 169 -13.19 -15.48 11.47
CA PHE A 169 -13.18 -16.93 11.28
C PHE A 169 -13.13 -17.32 9.80
N ASN A 170 -13.90 -16.66 8.92
CA ASN A 170 -13.78 -16.89 7.47
C ASN A 170 -12.37 -16.58 6.94
N TYR A 171 -11.73 -15.55 7.47
CA TYR A 171 -10.36 -15.22 7.12
C TYR A 171 -9.37 -16.30 7.60
N TYR A 172 -9.56 -16.86 8.80
CA TYR A 172 -8.74 -17.97 9.30
C TYR A 172 -8.95 -19.25 8.51
N ASP A 173 -10.19 -19.58 8.12
CA ASP A 173 -10.49 -20.72 7.25
C ASP A 173 -9.77 -20.63 5.90
N TYR A 174 -9.64 -19.41 5.36
CA TYR A 174 -8.82 -19.19 4.17
C TYR A 174 -7.33 -19.44 4.45
N LYS A 175 -6.79 -18.88 5.52
CA LYS A 175 -5.36 -19.02 5.88
C LYS A 175 -4.96 -20.45 6.21
N GLN A 176 -5.85 -21.23 6.82
CA GLN A 176 -5.60 -22.64 7.16
C GLN A 176 -5.36 -23.55 5.94
N LYS A 177 -5.64 -23.08 4.73
CA LYS A 177 -5.25 -23.76 3.49
C LYS A 177 -3.74 -23.72 3.24
N HIS A 178 -3.03 -22.81 3.89
CA HIS A 178 -1.62 -22.50 3.65
C HIS A 178 -0.75 -22.54 4.90
N PHE A 179 -1.34 -22.32 6.08
CA PHE A 179 -0.63 -22.20 7.35
C PHE A 179 -1.29 -23.03 8.44
N SER A 180 -0.53 -23.44 9.45
CA SER A 180 -1.08 -24.10 10.63
C SER A 180 -1.88 -23.11 11.49
N THR A 181 -2.76 -23.63 12.34
CA THR A 181 -3.54 -22.79 13.28
C THR A 181 -2.63 -22.06 14.25
N ASP A 182 -1.57 -22.70 14.72
CA ASP A 182 -0.61 -22.10 15.65
C ASP A 182 0.14 -20.93 14.99
N ASP A 183 0.61 -21.07 13.75
CA ASP A 183 1.26 -19.99 12.99
C ASP A 183 0.33 -18.80 12.78
N ILE A 184 -0.94 -19.07 12.46
CA ILE A 184 -1.96 -18.03 12.28
C ILE A 184 -2.15 -17.24 13.57
N LEU A 185 -2.32 -17.93 14.70
CA LEU A 185 -2.57 -17.29 16.00
C LEU A 185 -1.35 -16.52 16.51
N GLU A 186 -0.16 -17.07 16.36
CA GLU A 186 1.09 -16.40 16.73
C GLU A 186 1.28 -15.11 15.91
N LYS A 187 1.07 -15.19 14.61
CA LYS A 187 1.11 -14.03 13.71
C LYS A 187 0.08 -12.98 14.10
N GLU A 188 -1.16 -13.35 14.37
CA GLU A 188 -2.21 -12.42 14.80
C GLU A 188 -1.87 -11.73 16.12
N LYS A 189 -1.29 -12.44 17.09
CA LYS A 189 -0.82 -11.83 18.35
C LYS A 189 0.26 -10.78 18.09
N THR A 190 1.22 -11.08 17.23
CA THR A 190 2.29 -10.15 16.84
C THR A 190 1.70 -8.92 16.16
N LEU A 191 0.86 -9.12 15.13
CA LEU A 191 0.25 -8.04 14.37
C LEU A 191 -0.66 -7.15 15.22
N ARG A 192 -1.37 -7.71 16.21
CA ARG A 192 -2.23 -6.94 17.14
C ARG A 192 -1.46 -5.91 17.96
N SER A 193 -0.20 -6.17 18.28
CA SER A 193 0.65 -5.19 18.98
C SER A 193 1.05 -4.02 18.11
N MET A 194 1.09 -4.20 16.79
CA MET A 194 1.67 -3.28 15.81
C MET A 194 0.62 -2.54 14.98
N MET A 195 -0.38 -3.28 14.47
CA MET A 195 -1.46 -2.68 13.68
C MET A 195 -2.49 -1.99 14.55
N LYS A 196 -2.99 -0.86 14.06
CA LYS A 196 -4.11 -0.10 14.63
C LYS A 196 -5.14 0.16 13.52
N PRO A 197 -5.85 -0.89 13.04
CA PRO A 197 -6.82 -0.72 11.97
C PRO A 197 -7.98 0.18 12.42
N ASN A 198 -8.50 0.96 11.49
CA ASN A 198 -9.71 1.76 11.66
C ASN A 198 -10.95 0.92 11.33
N THR A 199 -12.12 1.33 11.82
CA THR A 199 -13.37 0.90 11.20
C THR A 199 -13.49 1.50 9.80
N TRP A 200 -14.36 0.94 8.97
CA TRP A 200 -14.62 1.49 7.63
C TRP A 200 -15.02 2.97 7.69
N LYS A 201 -15.90 3.34 8.61
CA LYS A 201 -16.35 4.73 8.76
C LYS A 201 -15.24 5.68 9.21
N GLU A 202 -14.43 5.23 10.18
CA GLU A 202 -13.27 6.02 10.62
C GLU A 202 -12.26 6.21 9.50
N LEU A 203 -11.99 5.17 8.70
CA LEU A 203 -11.06 5.25 7.57
C LEU A 203 -11.58 6.23 6.51
N PHE A 204 -12.86 6.10 6.14
CA PHE A 204 -13.49 7.00 5.18
C PHE A 204 -13.46 8.47 5.65
N ASN A 205 -13.91 8.72 6.88
CA ASN A 205 -13.88 10.06 7.46
C ASN A 205 -12.46 10.64 7.55
N LEU A 206 -11.48 9.78 7.87
CA LEU A 206 -10.09 10.21 7.96
C LEU A 206 -9.56 10.69 6.60
N VAL A 207 -9.86 9.98 5.53
CA VAL A 207 -9.45 10.34 4.17
C VAL A 207 -10.19 11.59 3.68
N GLU A 208 -11.50 11.66 3.89
CA GLU A 208 -12.32 12.80 3.51
C GLU A 208 -11.91 14.09 4.24
N THR A 209 -11.79 14.03 5.57
CA THR A 209 -11.57 15.22 6.41
C THR A 209 -10.10 15.63 6.52
N ALA A 210 -9.20 14.68 6.60
CA ALA A 210 -7.77 14.94 6.75
C ALA A 210 -7.09 15.22 5.41
N GLY A 211 -7.45 14.47 4.37
CA GLY A 211 -6.90 14.63 3.03
C GLY A 211 -7.63 15.65 2.16
N GLY A 212 -8.90 16.00 2.49
CA GLY A 212 -9.70 16.88 1.64
C GLY A 212 -10.18 16.22 0.35
N PHE A 213 -10.16 14.89 0.27
CA PHE A 213 -10.67 14.15 -0.88
C PHE A 213 -12.21 14.13 -0.85
N ASP A 214 -12.83 14.58 -1.93
CA ASP A 214 -14.30 14.62 -2.12
C ASP A 214 -14.82 13.51 -3.05
N HIS A 215 -13.92 12.80 -3.74
CA HIS A 215 -14.27 11.65 -4.57
C HIS A 215 -13.51 10.41 -4.10
N ILE A 216 -14.20 9.60 -3.28
CA ILE A 216 -13.65 8.42 -2.63
C ILE A 216 -14.50 7.21 -3.02
N GLN A 217 -13.91 6.22 -3.68
CA GLN A 217 -14.60 5.04 -4.16
C GLN A 217 -13.91 3.76 -3.72
N PRO A 218 -14.58 2.88 -2.94
CA PRO A 218 -14.13 1.52 -2.79
C PRO A 218 -14.19 0.79 -4.14
N PHE A 219 -13.10 0.10 -4.50
CA PHE A 219 -13.04 -0.68 -5.74
C PHE A 219 -12.78 -2.17 -5.49
N TRP A 220 -12.24 -2.52 -4.33
CA TRP A 220 -11.96 -3.90 -3.95
C TRP A 220 -12.30 -4.13 -2.47
N GLN A 221 -12.85 -5.31 -2.16
CA GLN A 221 -13.07 -5.73 -0.78
C GLN A 221 -12.97 -7.24 -0.66
N ASN A 222 -12.25 -7.71 0.36
CA ASN A 222 -12.22 -9.11 0.75
C ASN A 222 -12.17 -9.24 2.27
N HIS A 223 -13.22 -9.83 2.88
CA HIS A 223 -13.40 -9.85 4.33
C HIS A 223 -13.25 -8.43 4.93
N MET A 224 -12.27 -8.25 5.82
CA MET A 224 -11.96 -7.00 6.48
C MET A 224 -10.91 -6.15 5.75
N PHE A 225 -10.51 -6.54 4.54
CA PHE A 225 -9.56 -5.79 3.72
C PHE A 225 -10.31 -5.00 2.65
N ILE A 226 -9.95 -3.74 2.46
CA ILE A 226 -10.62 -2.85 1.52
C ILE A 226 -9.60 -2.07 0.70
N GLY A 227 -9.85 -1.96 -0.61
CA GLY A 227 -9.12 -1.11 -1.55
C GLY A 227 -9.95 0.10 -1.94
N ILE A 228 -9.34 1.28 -1.92
CA ILE A 228 -9.99 2.58 -2.09
C ILE A 228 -9.20 3.41 -3.10
N LEU A 229 -9.94 4.05 -4.00
CA LEU A 229 -9.46 5.07 -4.92
C LEU A 229 -10.00 6.42 -4.49
N ALA A 230 -9.12 7.39 -4.24
CA ALA A 230 -9.46 8.77 -3.90
C ALA A 230 -8.80 9.72 -4.91
N ILE A 231 -9.58 10.62 -5.51
CA ILE A 231 -9.10 11.55 -6.55
C ILE A 231 -9.11 12.97 -6.01
N LYS A 232 -8.03 13.72 -6.27
CA LYS A 232 -7.96 15.15 -6.00
C LYS A 232 -8.53 15.90 -7.20
N HIS A 233 -9.78 16.38 -7.06
CA HIS A 233 -10.36 17.23 -8.11
C HIS A 233 -9.82 18.65 -8.05
N GLY A 234 -9.68 19.25 -9.23
CA GLY A 234 -9.43 20.67 -9.37
C GLY A 234 -10.71 21.48 -9.12
N THR A 235 -10.59 22.57 -8.40
CA THR A 235 -11.61 23.63 -8.37
C THR A 235 -11.55 24.45 -9.66
#